data_f06a986cfd6a1eaa37dba1c18bff14ae
#
_entry.id   f06a986cfd6a1eaa37dba1c18bff14ae
#
_cell.length_a   1.000
_cell.length_b   1.000
_cell.length_c   1.000
_cell.angle_alpha   90.00
_cell.angle_beta   90.00
_cell.angle_gamma   90.00
#
_symmetry.space_group_name_H-M   'P 1'
#
loop_
_entity.id
_entity.type
_entity.pdbx_description
1 polymer ?
#
loop_
_entity_poly.entity_id
_entity_poly.type
_entity_poly.pdbx_seq_one_letter_code
_entity_poly.pdbx_strand_id
1 'polypeptide(L)'
;MKTGRIVKSISGVYQVDVNGERFNTKPRGLFRKKKFSPVVGDIVEFDVQNINEGYIHQVYERKNELKRPPVSNIDTLVIVMSAVEPNFSTQLLDRFLVIAHSYQLNARILVTKKDKTPIEKQLEINELLKIYENIGYETEFIGNDDDRKKIVEAWPAGLIVLSGQSGVGKSTFLNHYRPELNLETNDISKSLNRGKHTTRHVELFERQNGYIADTPGFSALDFDHIDKDEIKDYFLELNRYGETCKFRNCNHIKEPNCNVKHQLEIGNIAQFRYDHYLQLFNEISNRKDRY
;
A
#
# COMPACT_ATOMS: atom_id res chain seq x y z
N MET A 1 -3.74 -15.76 -29.24
CA MET A 1 -3.22 -15.31 -27.92
C MET A 1 -3.77 -13.93 -27.61
N LYS A 2 -4.17 -13.71 -26.37
CA LYS A 2 -4.57 -12.38 -25.84
C LYS A 2 -3.62 -12.01 -24.71
N THR A 3 -3.44 -10.71 -24.47
CA THR A 3 -2.72 -10.20 -23.29
C THR A 3 -3.69 -9.45 -22.41
N GLY A 4 -3.64 -9.66 -21.08
CA GLY A 4 -4.54 -9.01 -20.15
C GLY A 4 -3.99 -9.01 -18.73
N ARG A 5 -4.72 -8.36 -17.81
CA ARG A 5 -4.36 -8.28 -16.39
C ARG A 5 -5.20 -9.26 -15.57
N ILE A 6 -4.56 -9.98 -14.65
CA ILE A 6 -5.29 -10.78 -13.67
C ILE A 6 -5.97 -9.83 -12.69
N VAL A 7 -7.30 -9.87 -12.65
CA VAL A 7 -8.11 -9.01 -11.78
C VAL A 7 -8.66 -9.75 -10.56
N LYS A 8 -8.70 -11.09 -10.61
CA LYS A 8 -9.22 -11.92 -9.51
C LYS A 8 -8.60 -13.30 -9.54
N SER A 9 -8.38 -13.90 -8.38
CA SER A 9 -7.91 -15.29 -8.24
C SER A 9 -8.72 -16.01 -7.18
N ILE A 10 -9.39 -17.12 -7.57
CA ILE A 10 -10.18 -17.96 -6.67
C ILE A 10 -9.92 -19.43 -7.01
N SER A 11 -9.46 -20.21 -6.02
CA SER A 11 -9.31 -21.67 -6.14
C SER A 11 -8.53 -22.13 -7.38
N GLY A 12 -7.50 -21.35 -7.78
CA GLY A 12 -6.66 -21.70 -8.94
C GLY A 12 -7.26 -21.33 -10.30
N VAL A 13 -8.39 -20.63 -10.32
CA VAL A 13 -8.95 -19.97 -11.51
C VAL A 13 -8.58 -18.49 -11.42
N TYR A 14 -8.04 -17.96 -12.52
CA TYR A 14 -7.65 -16.56 -12.66
C TYR A 14 -8.58 -15.88 -13.65
N GLN A 15 -9.22 -14.80 -13.20
CA GLN A 15 -9.99 -13.95 -14.08
C GLN A 15 -9.07 -12.90 -14.69
N VAL A 16 -8.96 -12.90 -16.02
CA VAL A 16 -8.12 -11.97 -16.76
C VAL A 16 -9.01 -10.96 -17.47
N ASP A 17 -8.73 -9.69 -17.26
CA ASP A 17 -9.37 -8.58 -17.94
C ASP A 17 -8.60 -8.17 -19.19
N VAL A 18 -9.33 -7.98 -20.28
CA VAL A 18 -8.84 -7.43 -21.55
C VAL A 18 -9.80 -6.34 -22.00
N ASN A 19 -9.49 -5.08 -21.71
CA ASN A 19 -10.30 -3.92 -22.10
C ASN A 19 -11.77 -4.03 -21.66
N GLY A 20 -12.02 -4.46 -20.41
CA GLY A 20 -13.37 -4.62 -19.83
C GLY A 20 -14.01 -6.00 -20.10
N GLU A 21 -13.44 -6.83 -20.96
CA GLU A 21 -13.90 -8.20 -21.18
C GLU A 21 -13.13 -9.15 -20.28
N ARG A 22 -13.84 -9.98 -19.49
CA ARG A 22 -13.25 -10.86 -18.48
C ARG A 22 -13.29 -12.32 -18.93
N PHE A 23 -12.15 -12.99 -18.84
CA PHE A 23 -11.95 -14.40 -19.22
C PHE A 23 -11.50 -15.22 -18.00
N ASN A 24 -12.14 -16.36 -17.78
CA ASN A 24 -11.67 -17.31 -16.77
C ASN A 24 -10.55 -18.18 -17.35
N THR A 25 -9.43 -18.24 -16.64
CA THR A 25 -8.22 -18.93 -17.12
C THR A 25 -7.62 -19.81 -16.03
N LYS A 26 -6.81 -20.78 -16.44
CA LYS A 26 -6.00 -21.62 -15.55
C LYS A 26 -4.54 -21.58 -15.98
N PRO A 27 -3.58 -21.67 -15.05
CA PRO A 27 -2.17 -21.74 -15.42
C PRO A 27 -1.87 -23.12 -16.02
N ARG A 28 -1.04 -23.17 -17.06
CA ARG A 28 -0.52 -24.44 -17.59
C ARG A 28 0.36 -25.16 -16.57
N GLY A 29 0.44 -26.47 -16.65
CA GLY A 29 1.21 -27.31 -15.72
C GLY A 29 2.69 -26.94 -15.58
N LEU A 30 3.26 -26.21 -16.55
CA LEU A 30 4.63 -25.69 -16.52
C LEU A 30 4.87 -24.75 -15.33
N PHE A 31 3.89 -23.95 -14.92
CA PHE A 31 3.99 -23.05 -13.76
C PHE A 31 4.18 -23.82 -12.45
N ARG A 32 3.51 -24.98 -12.30
CA ARG A 32 3.69 -25.85 -11.12
C ARG A 32 5.11 -26.40 -11.05
N LYS A 33 5.70 -26.78 -12.19
CA LYS A 33 7.09 -27.29 -12.26
C LYS A 33 8.09 -26.20 -11.87
N LYS A 34 7.84 -24.93 -12.23
CA LYS A 34 8.70 -23.79 -11.90
C LYS A 34 8.48 -23.23 -10.48
N LYS A 35 7.56 -23.82 -9.67
CA LYS A 35 7.15 -23.29 -8.35
C LYS A 35 6.72 -21.80 -8.40
N PHE A 36 6.20 -21.38 -9.53
CA PHE A 36 5.75 -20.01 -9.77
C PHE A 36 4.21 -19.99 -9.83
N SER A 37 3.60 -19.06 -9.12
CA SER A 37 2.15 -18.87 -9.13
C SER A 37 1.83 -17.46 -9.64
N PRO A 38 0.93 -17.34 -10.64
CA PRO A 38 0.39 -16.05 -10.99
C PRO A 38 -0.34 -15.42 -9.81
N VAL A 39 -0.32 -14.10 -9.73
CA VAL A 39 -1.03 -13.32 -8.68
C VAL A 39 -1.91 -12.26 -9.32
N VAL A 40 -2.82 -11.70 -8.53
CA VAL A 40 -3.63 -10.56 -8.95
C VAL A 40 -2.71 -9.38 -9.28
N GLY A 41 -3.00 -8.69 -10.39
CA GLY A 41 -2.15 -7.62 -10.91
C GLY A 41 -1.18 -8.06 -12.03
N ASP A 42 -0.87 -9.36 -12.14
CA ASP A 42 0.02 -9.86 -13.21
C ASP A 42 -0.54 -9.54 -14.59
N ILE A 43 0.36 -9.17 -15.49
CA ILE A 43 0.08 -9.11 -16.92
C ILE A 43 0.43 -10.48 -17.51
N VAL A 44 -0.52 -11.09 -18.20
CA VAL A 44 -0.39 -12.46 -18.71
C VAL A 44 -0.72 -12.55 -20.18
N GLU A 45 -0.05 -13.49 -20.86
CA GLU A 45 -0.44 -13.95 -22.17
C GLU A 45 -1.20 -15.28 -22.02
N PHE A 46 -2.35 -15.40 -22.69
CA PHE A 46 -3.23 -16.56 -22.57
C PHE A 46 -3.94 -16.88 -23.89
N ASP A 47 -4.34 -18.15 -24.07
CA ASP A 47 -5.27 -18.53 -25.10
C ASP A 47 -6.70 -18.55 -24.56
N VAL A 48 -7.67 -18.50 -25.46
CA VAL A 48 -9.09 -18.55 -25.16
C VAL A 48 -9.71 -19.67 -25.98
N GLN A 49 -10.27 -20.65 -25.31
CA GLN A 49 -11.13 -21.67 -25.97
C GLN A 49 -12.58 -21.18 -26.00
N ASN A 50 -13.03 -20.56 -24.89
CA ASN A 50 -14.30 -19.86 -24.75
C ASN A 50 -14.20 -18.88 -23.57
N ILE A 51 -15.27 -18.11 -23.30
CA ILE A 51 -15.27 -17.07 -22.22
C ILE A 51 -14.97 -17.66 -20.84
N ASN A 52 -15.27 -18.93 -20.62
CA ASN A 52 -15.12 -19.62 -19.34
C ASN A 52 -13.88 -20.53 -19.29
N GLU A 53 -13.13 -20.66 -20.39
CA GLU A 53 -12.00 -21.56 -20.45
C GLU A 53 -10.86 -20.98 -21.28
N GLY A 54 -9.75 -20.74 -20.62
CA GLY A 54 -8.50 -20.28 -21.21
C GLY A 54 -7.31 -20.76 -20.40
N TYR A 55 -6.12 -20.68 -21.00
CA TYR A 55 -4.88 -21.13 -20.35
C TYR A 55 -3.81 -20.07 -20.41
N ILE A 56 -3.25 -19.71 -19.23
CA ILE A 56 -2.12 -18.80 -19.11
C ILE A 56 -0.87 -19.53 -19.60
N HIS A 57 -0.18 -18.93 -20.57
CA HIS A 57 1.06 -19.42 -21.15
C HIS A 57 2.28 -18.72 -20.55
N GLN A 58 2.16 -17.42 -20.34
CA GLN A 58 3.25 -16.58 -19.84
C GLN A 58 2.72 -15.55 -18.84
N VAL A 59 3.51 -15.30 -17.82
CA VAL A 59 3.40 -14.13 -16.96
C VAL A 59 4.57 -13.22 -17.30
N TYR A 60 4.28 -11.96 -17.60
CA TYR A 60 5.31 -10.96 -17.88
C TYR A 60 6.06 -10.58 -16.60
N GLU A 61 7.22 -9.99 -16.76
CA GLU A 61 8.03 -9.52 -15.65
C GLU A 61 7.24 -8.53 -14.77
N ARG A 62 7.30 -8.74 -13.46
CA ARG A 62 6.63 -7.89 -12.48
C ARG A 62 7.48 -6.66 -12.20
N LYS A 63 6.87 -5.47 -12.27
CA LYS A 63 7.47 -4.21 -11.83
C LYS A 63 7.78 -4.25 -10.32
N ASN A 64 6.85 -4.79 -9.54
CA ASN A 64 6.92 -4.98 -8.11
C ASN A 64 5.92 -6.06 -7.68
N GLU A 65 6.05 -6.55 -6.44
CA GLU A 65 5.14 -7.54 -5.87
C GLU A 65 5.06 -7.38 -4.35
N LEU A 66 3.86 -7.20 -3.83
CA LEU A 66 3.56 -7.40 -2.42
C LEU A 66 3.38 -8.89 -2.13
N LYS A 67 3.95 -9.38 -1.03
CA LYS A 67 3.85 -10.80 -0.64
C LYS A 67 2.57 -11.12 0.14
N ARG A 68 2.05 -10.16 0.89
CA ARG A 68 0.87 -10.35 1.76
C ARG A 68 -0.01 -9.10 1.82
N PRO A 69 -1.17 -9.10 1.14
CA PRO A 69 -1.62 -10.13 0.20
C PRO A 69 -0.82 -10.08 -1.11
N PRO A 70 -0.75 -11.20 -1.86
CA PRO A 70 0.01 -11.27 -3.10
C PRO A 70 -0.66 -10.43 -4.20
N VAL A 71 -0.05 -9.31 -4.54
CA VAL A 71 -0.47 -8.39 -5.62
C VAL A 71 0.76 -7.87 -6.32
N SER A 72 0.75 -7.83 -7.64
CA SER A 72 1.86 -7.35 -8.47
C SER A 72 1.50 -6.13 -9.30
N ASN A 73 2.53 -5.49 -9.86
CA ASN A 73 2.41 -4.38 -10.80
C ASN A 73 1.59 -3.20 -10.23
N ILE A 74 1.81 -2.89 -8.96
CA ILE A 74 1.17 -1.78 -8.26
C ILE A 74 1.85 -0.47 -8.69
N ASP A 75 1.06 0.53 -9.04
CA ASP A 75 1.56 1.87 -9.39
C ASP A 75 1.54 2.80 -8.18
N THR A 76 0.49 2.73 -7.36
CA THR A 76 0.35 3.59 -6.18
C THR A 76 -0.23 2.82 -5.00
N LEU A 77 0.40 2.95 -3.84
CA LEU A 77 -0.13 2.50 -2.56
C LEU A 77 -0.76 3.69 -1.83
N VAL A 78 -2.07 3.65 -1.63
CA VAL A 78 -2.76 4.65 -0.81
C VAL A 78 -2.83 4.13 0.63
N ILE A 79 -2.07 4.78 1.51
CA ILE A 79 -2.04 4.45 2.93
C ILE A 79 -3.22 5.14 3.61
N VAL A 80 -4.22 4.34 3.99
CA VAL A 80 -5.44 4.82 4.62
C VAL A 80 -5.26 4.79 6.13
N MET A 81 -5.30 5.96 6.73
CA MET A 81 -5.31 6.19 8.17
C MET A 81 -6.68 6.71 8.58
N SER A 82 -7.03 6.62 9.86
CA SER A 82 -8.21 7.33 10.38
C SER A 82 -7.80 8.37 11.42
N ALA A 83 -8.55 9.45 11.49
CA ALA A 83 -8.34 10.49 12.49
C ALA A 83 -8.74 10.01 13.89
N VAL A 84 -9.80 9.17 13.95
CA VAL A 84 -10.35 8.60 15.18
C VAL A 84 -10.76 7.14 14.97
N GLU A 85 -10.62 6.30 15.98
CA GLU A 85 -11.08 4.90 16.03
C GLU A 85 -10.68 4.02 14.81
N PRO A 86 -9.39 3.70 14.68
CA PRO A 86 -8.26 3.99 15.53
C PRO A 86 -7.74 5.43 15.39
N ASN A 87 -7.08 5.93 16.44
CA ASN A 87 -6.48 7.27 16.39
C ASN A 87 -5.38 7.36 15.34
N PHE A 88 -5.23 8.55 14.76
CA PHE A 88 -4.12 8.87 13.86
C PHE A 88 -2.78 8.67 14.58
N SER A 89 -1.86 8.01 13.90
CA SER A 89 -0.51 7.74 14.41
C SER A 89 0.53 7.96 13.33
N THR A 90 1.37 8.96 13.51
CA THR A 90 2.50 9.24 12.61
C THR A 90 3.53 8.10 12.61
N GLN A 91 3.74 7.45 13.76
CA GLN A 91 4.64 6.30 13.86
C GLN A 91 4.17 5.13 12.98
N LEU A 92 2.87 4.84 13.01
CA LEU A 92 2.32 3.77 12.18
C LEU A 92 2.33 4.17 10.70
N LEU A 93 2.01 5.42 10.38
CA LEU A 93 2.07 5.95 9.01
C LEU A 93 3.48 5.81 8.44
N ASP A 94 4.51 6.20 9.19
CA ASP A 94 5.89 6.08 8.76
C ASP A 94 6.31 4.64 8.50
N ARG A 95 5.85 3.70 9.30
CA ARG A 95 6.07 2.27 9.07
C ARG A 95 5.45 1.79 7.75
N PHE A 96 4.24 2.25 7.41
CA PHE A 96 3.63 1.95 6.11
C PHE A 96 4.41 2.59 4.96
N LEU A 97 4.89 3.83 5.12
CA LEU A 97 5.69 4.52 4.12
C LEU A 97 7.01 3.79 3.84
N VAL A 98 7.71 3.35 4.88
CA VAL A 98 8.93 2.54 4.74
C VAL A 98 8.65 1.25 3.96
N ILE A 99 7.57 0.53 4.27
CA ILE A 99 7.16 -0.65 3.50
C ILE A 99 6.86 -0.28 2.05
N ALA A 100 6.13 0.79 1.78
CA ALA A 100 5.85 1.22 0.42
C ALA A 100 7.14 1.44 -0.38
N HIS A 101 8.09 2.18 0.19
CA HIS A 101 9.36 2.48 -0.48
C HIS A 101 10.26 1.26 -0.63
N SER A 102 10.27 0.31 0.33
CA SER A 102 11.02 -0.94 0.21
C SER A 102 10.54 -1.83 -0.95
N TYR A 103 9.28 -1.69 -1.35
CA TYR A 103 8.72 -2.32 -2.56
C TYR A 103 8.73 -1.40 -3.79
N GLN A 104 9.40 -0.24 -3.74
CA GLN A 104 9.49 0.75 -4.82
C GLN A 104 8.10 1.24 -5.27
N LEU A 105 7.17 1.42 -4.35
CA LEU A 105 5.82 1.91 -4.61
C LEU A 105 5.73 3.41 -4.38
N ASN A 106 5.01 4.10 -5.25
CA ASN A 106 4.56 5.46 -4.96
C ASN A 106 3.54 5.41 -3.82
N ALA A 107 3.68 6.28 -2.82
CA ALA A 107 2.79 6.33 -1.67
C ALA A 107 1.97 7.62 -1.65
N ARG A 108 0.68 7.49 -1.32
CA ARG A 108 -0.24 8.60 -1.01
C ARG A 108 -0.83 8.38 0.38
N ILE A 109 -1.23 9.45 1.03
CA ILE A 109 -1.78 9.41 2.39
C ILE A 109 -3.24 9.85 2.35
N LEU A 110 -4.13 8.99 2.80
CA LEU A 110 -5.57 9.28 2.92
C LEU A 110 -5.99 9.16 4.37
N VAL A 111 -6.38 10.26 4.98
CA VAL A 111 -6.94 10.26 6.34
C VAL A 111 -8.47 10.35 6.26
N THR A 112 -9.15 9.44 6.94
CA THR A 112 -10.61 9.32 6.93
C THR A 112 -11.23 9.83 8.22
N LYS A 113 -12.57 9.87 8.28
CA LYS A 113 -13.39 10.20 9.45
C LYS A 113 -13.21 11.65 9.95
N LYS A 114 -12.92 12.59 9.05
CA LYS A 114 -12.85 14.01 9.37
C LYS A 114 -14.13 14.52 10.03
N ASP A 115 -15.28 14.06 9.53
CA ASP A 115 -16.62 14.39 10.03
C ASP A 115 -16.86 13.94 11.50
N LYS A 116 -16.14 12.92 11.97
CA LYS A 116 -16.22 12.42 13.36
C LYS A 116 -15.14 12.99 14.27
N THR A 117 -14.29 13.86 13.77
CA THR A 117 -13.10 14.33 14.45
C THR A 117 -13.33 15.73 15.03
N PRO A 118 -13.06 15.98 16.34
CA PRO A 118 -13.11 17.31 16.92
C PRO A 118 -12.23 18.30 16.15
N ILE A 119 -12.62 19.58 16.11
CA ILE A 119 -11.96 20.59 15.28
C ILE A 119 -10.49 20.80 15.67
N GLU A 120 -10.17 20.77 16.95
CA GLU A 120 -8.79 20.91 17.45
C GLU A 120 -7.90 19.79 16.90
N LYS A 121 -8.41 18.55 16.89
CA LYS A 121 -7.70 17.39 16.36
C LYS A 121 -7.60 17.42 14.82
N GLN A 122 -8.60 17.98 14.13
CA GLN A 122 -8.50 18.21 12.69
C GLN A 122 -7.35 19.18 12.36
N LEU A 123 -7.21 20.26 13.14
CA LEU A 123 -6.11 21.22 12.98
C LEU A 123 -4.75 20.55 13.22
N GLU A 124 -4.61 19.78 14.31
CA GLU A 124 -3.38 19.02 14.60
C GLU A 124 -3.01 18.08 13.45
N ILE A 125 -3.96 17.30 12.95
CA ILE A 125 -3.72 16.38 11.83
C ILE A 125 -3.33 17.14 10.57
N ASN A 126 -3.98 18.27 10.25
CA ASN A 126 -3.64 19.09 9.10
C ASN A 126 -2.19 19.63 9.18
N GLU A 127 -1.73 20.06 10.37
CA GLU A 127 -0.34 20.50 10.54
C GLU A 127 0.65 19.34 10.34
N LEU A 128 0.32 18.13 10.82
CA LEU A 128 1.13 16.95 10.56
C LEU A 128 1.15 16.58 9.07
N LEU A 129 0.00 16.65 8.38
CA LEU A 129 -0.07 16.36 6.94
C LEU A 129 0.76 17.34 6.11
N LYS A 130 0.79 18.63 6.46
CA LYS A 130 1.68 19.61 5.81
C LYS A 130 3.15 19.21 5.87
N ILE A 131 3.59 18.58 6.98
CA ILE A 131 4.97 18.08 7.09
C ILE A 131 5.21 17.00 6.03
N TYR A 132 4.27 16.04 5.86
CA TYR A 132 4.37 15.02 4.84
C TYR A 132 4.31 15.58 3.41
N GLU A 133 3.49 16.61 3.17
CA GLU A 133 3.42 17.32 1.88
C GLU A 133 4.76 18.00 1.55
N ASN A 134 5.39 18.64 2.51
CA ASN A 134 6.71 19.27 2.35
C ASN A 134 7.83 18.24 2.05
N ILE A 135 7.68 17.01 2.52
CA ILE A 135 8.57 15.90 2.19
C ILE A 135 8.36 15.45 0.74
N GLY A 136 7.12 15.54 0.22
CA GLY A 136 6.76 15.19 -1.15
C GLY A 136 5.61 14.18 -1.27
N TYR A 137 4.90 13.87 -0.19
CA TYR A 137 3.72 13.01 -0.24
C TYR A 137 2.47 13.81 -0.60
N GLU A 138 1.60 13.22 -1.40
CA GLU A 138 0.25 13.77 -1.60
C GLU A 138 -0.68 13.27 -0.50
N THR A 139 -1.46 14.18 0.08
CA THR A 139 -2.32 13.88 1.24
C THR A 139 -3.76 14.30 0.99
N GLU A 140 -4.71 13.54 1.50
CA GLU A 140 -6.13 13.90 1.57
C GLU A 140 -6.65 13.65 2.99
N PHE A 141 -7.45 14.59 3.52
CA PHE A 141 -8.17 14.42 4.79
C PHE A 141 -9.68 14.59 4.56
N ILE A 142 -10.42 13.48 4.63
CA ILE A 142 -11.79 13.37 4.14
C ILE A 142 -12.80 12.99 5.23
N GLY A 143 -14.01 13.52 5.06
CA GLY A 143 -15.22 13.19 5.82
C GLY A 143 -16.30 12.53 4.94
N ASN A 144 -17.53 12.39 5.43
CA ASN A 144 -18.61 11.73 4.70
C ASN A 144 -19.12 12.53 3.49
N ASP A 145 -19.04 13.87 3.55
CA ASP A 145 -19.56 14.78 2.53
C ASP A 145 -18.62 14.95 1.32
N ASP A 146 -17.41 14.40 1.39
CA ASP A 146 -16.44 14.51 0.31
C ASP A 146 -16.80 13.58 -0.86
N ASP A 147 -16.63 14.08 -2.08
CA ASP A 147 -16.88 13.34 -3.32
C ASP A 147 -15.79 12.31 -3.59
N ARG A 148 -16.04 11.06 -3.19
CA ARG A 148 -15.09 9.94 -3.37
C ARG A 148 -14.78 9.68 -4.83
N LYS A 149 -15.75 9.85 -5.72
CA LYS A 149 -15.55 9.64 -7.15
C LYS A 149 -14.55 10.65 -7.69
N LYS A 150 -14.75 11.94 -7.38
CA LYS A 150 -13.83 13.00 -7.79
C LYS A 150 -12.41 12.76 -7.25
N ILE A 151 -12.27 12.36 -5.97
CA ILE A 151 -10.99 12.06 -5.34
C ILE A 151 -10.29 10.92 -6.07
N VAL A 152 -10.96 9.77 -6.23
CA VAL A 152 -10.36 8.57 -6.84
C VAL A 152 -10.00 8.80 -8.30
N GLU A 153 -10.83 9.50 -9.07
CA GLU A 153 -10.56 9.75 -10.49
C GLU A 153 -9.46 10.80 -10.71
N ALA A 154 -9.16 11.64 -9.70
CA ALA A 154 -8.01 12.53 -9.72
C ALA A 154 -6.67 11.82 -9.44
N TRP A 155 -6.70 10.61 -8.88
CA TRP A 155 -5.48 9.86 -8.60
C TRP A 155 -4.77 9.38 -9.89
N PRO A 156 -3.44 9.13 -9.83
CA PRO A 156 -2.66 8.71 -11.00
C PRO A 156 -3.23 7.47 -11.70
N ALA A 157 -2.95 7.32 -12.99
CA ALA A 157 -3.33 6.14 -13.75
C ALA A 157 -2.65 4.87 -13.22
N GLY A 158 -3.22 3.69 -13.53
CA GLY A 158 -2.65 2.40 -13.20
C GLY A 158 -3.36 1.66 -12.07
N LEU A 159 -2.67 0.75 -11.42
CA LEU A 159 -3.19 -0.04 -10.30
C LEU A 159 -2.94 0.67 -8.98
N ILE A 160 -4.02 1.04 -8.31
CA ILE A 160 -4.02 1.63 -6.98
C ILE A 160 -4.43 0.57 -5.97
N VAL A 161 -3.67 0.47 -4.89
CA VAL A 161 -3.95 -0.45 -3.78
C VAL A 161 -4.18 0.34 -2.50
N LEU A 162 -5.31 0.10 -1.83
CA LEU A 162 -5.57 0.67 -0.52
C LEU A 162 -4.97 -0.20 0.58
N SER A 163 -4.17 0.40 1.45
CA SER A 163 -3.51 -0.24 2.59
C SER A 163 -3.84 0.49 3.88
N GLY A 164 -3.70 -0.15 5.02
CA GLY A 164 -3.93 0.45 6.34
C GLY A 164 -4.58 -0.53 7.32
N GLN A 165 -4.63 -0.14 8.59
CA GLN A 165 -5.20 -0.95 9.65
C GLN A 165 -6.66 -1.34 9.41
N SER A 166 -7.11 -2.38 10.13
CA SER A 166 -8.55 -2.69 10.22
C SER A 166 -9.28 -1.54 10.90
N GLY A 167 -10.48 -1.20 10.41
CA GLY A 167 -11.31 -0.15 10.98
C GLY A 167 -11.00 1.29 10.54
N VAL A 168 -9.96 1.52 9.72
CA VAL A 168 -9.67 2.87 9.19
C VAL A 168 -10.64 3.34 8.10
N GLY A 169 -11.55 2.47 7.62
CA GLY A 169 -12.60 2.87 6.67
C GLY A 169 -12.30 2.56 5.20
N LYS A 170 -11.34 1.68 4.85
CA LYS A 170 -11.04 1.29 3.45
C LYS A 170 -12.25 0.78 2.70
N SER A 171 -12.91 -0.27 3.21
CA SER A 171 -14.10 -0.85 2.56
C SER A 171 -15.26 0.15 2.51
N THR A 172 -15.43 0.98 3.55
CA THR A 172 -16.42 2.07 3.54
C THR A 172 -16.10 3.09 2.45
N PHE A 173 -14.84 3.47 2.31
CA PHE A 173 -14.40 4.39 1.25
C PHE A 173 -14.71 3.84 -0.14
N LEU A 174 -14.38 2.56 -0.40
CA LEU A 174 -14.68 1.91 -1.68
C LEU A 174 -16.18 1.75 -1.93
N ASN A 175 -16.97 1.42 -0.91
CA ASN A 175 -18.43 1.33 -1.05
C ASN A 175 -19.06 2.70 -1.37
N HIS A 176 -18.50 3.81 -0.87
CA HIS A 176 -18.95 5.14 -1.28
C HIS A 176 -18.50 5.51 -2.70
N TYR A 177 -17.31 5.06 -3.11
CA TYR A 177 -16.83 5.25 -4.47
C TYR A 177 -17.65 4.44 -5.48
N ARG A 178 -17.92 3.15 -5.16
CA ARG A 178 -18.68 2.20 -5.98
C ARG A 178 -19.65 1.40 -5.10
N PRO A 179 -20.88 1.88 -4.90
CA PRO A 179 -21.85 1.22 -4.02
C PRO A 179 -22.19 -0.22 -4.42
N GLU A 180 -22.08 -0.54 -5.71
CA GLU A 180 -22.31 -1.89 -6.24
C GLU A 180 -21.31 -2.95 -5.73
N LEU A 181 -20.17 -2.55 -5.18
CA LEU A 181 -19.16 -3.48 -4.63
C LEU A 181 -19.66 -4.18 -3.36
N ASN A 182 -20.49 -3.51 -2.57
CA ASN A 182 -21.08 -4.02 -1.33
C ASN A 182 -20.09 -4.80 -0.44
N LEU A 183 -18.88 -4.22 -0.26
CA LEU A 183 -17.82 -4.82 0.54
C LEU A 183 -18.22 -4.89 2.01
N GLU A 184 -17.86 -5.98 2.70
CA GLU A 184 -18.10 -6.12 4.14
C GLU A 184 -17.36 -5.03 4.92
N THR A 185 -18.10 -4.28 5.75
CA THR A 185 -17.54 -3.30 6.68
C THR A 185 -17.49 -3.85 8.10
N ASN A 186 -16.60 -3.33 8.95
CA ASN A 186 -16.45 -3.81 10.34
C ASN A 186 -17.73 -3.71 11.18
N ASP A 187 -18.64 -2.81 10.87
CA ASP A 187 -19.93 -2.67 11.58
C ASP A 187 -20.85 -3.86 11.28
N ILE A 188 -20.79 -4.41 10.08
CA ILE A 188 -21.57 -5.61 9.69
C ILE A 188 -20.96 -6.87 10.28
N SER A 189 -19.62 -6.97 10.34
CA SER A 189 -18.94 -8.16 10.88
C SER A 189 -19.14 -8.34 12.40
N LYS A 190 -19.29 -7.25 13.15
CA LYS A 190 -19.63 -7.30 14.59
C LYS A 190 -21.05 -7.80 14.86
N SER A 191 -22.00 -7.50 13.96
CA SER A 191 -23.40 -7.89 14.13
C SER A 191 -23.69 -9.35 13.80
N LEU A 192 -22.84 -10.01 13.01
CA LEU A 192 -23.09 -11.36 12.46
C LEU A 192 -22.36 -12.50 13.17
N ASN A 193 -21.59 -12.24 14.25
CA ASN A 193 -20.95 -13.26 15.13
C ASN A 193 -20.47 -14.53 14.40
N ARG A 194 -19.90 -14.39 13.20
CA ARG A 194 -19.43 -15.51 12.37
C ARG A 194 -17.92 -15.67 12.48
N GLY A 195 -17.51 -16.56 13.37
CA GLY A 195 -16.19 -17.19 13.36
C GLY A 195 -16.01 -18.05 12.09
N LYS A 196 -15.70 -17.44 10.97
CA LYS A 196 -15.11 -18.09 9.81
C LYS A 196 -13.95 -17.22 9.33
N HIS A 197 -12.75 -17.83 9.27
CA HIS A 197 -11.61 -17.32 8.53
C HIS A 197 -12.01 -17.23 7.05
N THR A 198 -12.64 -16.15 6.64
CA THR A 198 -12.81 -15.83 5.23
C THR A 198 -11.44 -15.43 4.71
N THR A 199 -10.81 -16.32 3.97
CA THR A 199 -9.65 -16.00 3.14
C THR A 199 -10.11 -14.90 2.19
N ARG A 200 -9.82 -13.67 2.51
CA ARG A 200 -10.24 -12.52 1.70
C ARG A 200 -9.35 -12.50 0.47
N HIS A 201 -9.93 -12.80 -0.68
CA HIS A 201 -9.24 -12.72 -1.96
C HIS A 201 -9.12 -11.27 -2.38
N VAL A 202 -7.97 -10.89 -2.94
CA VAL A 202 -7.80 -9.60 -3.58
C VAL A 202 -8.57 -9.62 -4.90
N GLU A 203 -9.31 -8.56 -5.16
CA GLU A 203 -9.99 -8.32 -6.42
C GLU A 203 -9.72 -6.89 -6.87
N LEU A 204 -9.43 -6.71 -8.16
CA LEU A 204 -9.26 -5.41 -8.78
C LEU A 204 -10.59 -4.93 -9.35
N PHE A 205 -10.94 -3.71 -9.03
CA PHE A 205 -12.12 -3.03 -9.56
C PHE A 205 -11.68 -1.97 -10.56
N GLU A 206 -12.34 -1.94 -11.71
CA GLU A 206 -12.04 -0.95 -12.75
C GLU A 206 -12.35 0.47 -12.28
N ARG A 207 -11.53 1.42 -12.71
CA ARG A 207 -11.77 2.84 -12.63
C ARG A 207 -11.40 3.50 -13.98
N GLN A 208 -11.74 4.79 -14.17
CA GLN A 208 -11.52 5.47 -15.45
C GLN A 208 -10.11 5.30 -16.02
N ASN A 209 -9.09 5.35 -15.17
CA ASN A 209 -7.68 5.32 -15.58
C ASN A 209 -6.93 4.08 -15.00
N GLY A 210 -7.59 2.93 -14.88
CA GLY A 210 -6.93 1.71 -14.39
C GLY A 210 -7.76 0.91 -13.40
N TYR A 211 -7.16 0.50 -12.29
CA TYR A 211 -7.79 -0.37 -11.30
C TYR A 211 -7.57 0.16 -9.89
N ILE A 212 -8.49 -0.21 -8.99
CA ILE A 212 -8.37 0.00 -7.55
C ILE A 212 -8.65 -1.31 -6.82
N ALA A 213 -7.92 -1.59 -5.75
CA ALA A 213 -8.12 -2.78 -4.92
C ALA A 213 -8.15 -2.44 -3.43
N ASP A 214 -9.03 -3.13 -2.68
CA ASP A 214 -8.89 -3.27 -1.23
C ASP A 214 -7.98 -4.46 -0.93
N THR A 215 -6.98 -4.26 -0.10
CA THR A 215 -6.16 -5.35 0.41
C THR A 215 -6.50 -5.62 1.87
N PRO A 216 -7.49 -6.47 2.14
CA PRO A 216 -7.76 -6.89 3.51
C PRO A 216 -6.55 -7.63 4.05
N GLY A 217 -6.03 -7.19 5.20
CA GLY A 217 -4.91 -7.86 5.86
C GLY A 217 -3.52 -7.27 5.61
N PHE A 218 -3.36 -6.19 4.85
CA PHE A 218 -2.11 -5.43 4.79
C PHE A 218 -1.88 -4.60 6.09
N SER A 219 -2.32 -5.16 7.21
CA SER A 219 -2.05 -4.63 8.56
C SER A 219 -0.80 -5.25 9.18
N ALA A 220 -0.31 -6.36 8.64
CA ALA A 220 0.93 -6.99 9.06
C ALA A 220 2.10 -6.30 8.36
N LEU A 221 2.71 -5.35 9.05
CA LEU A 221 3.94 -4.68 8.62
C LEU A 221 5.09 -5.67 8.81
N ASP A 222 5.48 -6.32 7.72
CA ASP A 222 6.60 -7.26 7.69
C ASP A 222 7.83 -6.55 7.14
N PHE A 223 8.85 -6.41 8.00
CA PHE A 223 10.13 -5.77 7.67
C PHE A 223 11.25 -6.82 7.48
N ASP A 224 10.92 -8.12 7.38
CA ASP A 224 11.94 -9.19 7.36
C ASP A 224 12.86 -9.12 6.12
N HIS A 225 12.42 -8.44 5.07
CA HIS A 225 13.20 -8.24 3.85
C HIS A 225 14.04 -6.96 3.85
N ILE A 226 13.97 -6.11 4.89
CA ILE A 226 14.65 -4.82 4.96
C ILE A 226 15.91 -4.96 5.82
N ASP A 227 17.07 -4.59 5.25
CA ASP A 227 18.29 -4.42 6.00
C ASP A 227 18.27 -3.10 6.79
N LYS A 228 18.88 -3.10 7.98
CA LYS A 228 18.94 -1.90 8.83
C LYS A 228 19.63 -0.72 8.13
N ASP A 229 20.64 -0.99 7.29
CA ASP A 229 21.42 0.04 6.61
C ASP A 229 20.65 0.66 5.41
N GLU A 230 19.56 0.01 4.97
CA GLU A 230 18.66 0.51 3.91
C GLU A 230 17.54 1.41 4.45
N ILE A 231 17.19 1.34 5.76
CA ILE A 231 16.02 2.05 6.31
C ILE A 231 16.08 3.55 6.05
N LYS A 232 17.27 4.16 6.13
CA LYS A 232 17.51 5.59 5.86
C LYS A 232 17.04 6.00 4.45
N ASP A 233 17.17 5.09 3.48
CA ASP A 233 16.84 5.33 2.08
C ASP A 233 15.32 5.35 1.85
N TYR A 234 14.56 4.76 2.78
CA TYR A 234 13.09 4.72 2.76
C TYR A 234 12.41 5.89 3.50
N PHE A 235 13.19 6.77 4.11
CA PHE A 235 12.75 8.08 4.59
C PHE A 235 13.19 9.14 3.58
N LEU A 236 12.29 9.65 2.75
CA LEU A 236 12.62 10.49 1.59
C LEU A 236 13.49 11.69 1.94
N GLU A 237 13.20 12.37 3.05
CA GLU A 237 13.95 13.51 3.52
C GLU A 237 15.34 13.12 4.04
N LEU A 238 15.48 11.98 4.72
CA LEU A 238 16.77 11.46 5.17
C LEU A 238 17.62 11.05 3.97
N ASN A 239 17.04 10.36 2.99
CA ASN A 239 17.73 10.00 1.75
C ASN A 239 18.22 11.27 1.02
N ARG A 240 17.33 12.25 0.77
CA ARG A 240 17.66 13.51 0.09
C ARG A 240 18.82 14.25 0.75
N TYR A 241 18.77 14.46 2.07
CA TYR A 241 19.82 15.17 2.78
C TYR A 241 21.04 14.30 3.07
N GLY A 242 20.89 12.97 3.03
CA GLY A 242 21.95 11.99 3.20
C GLY A 242 22.99 12.00 2.07
N GLU A 243 22.58 12.35 0.84
CA GLU A 243 23.48 12.44 -0.34
C GLU A 243 24.69 13.36 -0.13
N THR A 244 24.53 14.37 0.70
CA THR A 244 25.59 15.36 1.00
C THR A 244 26.34 15.08 2.30
N CYS A 245 26.14 13.93 2.93
CA CYS A 245 26.91 13.52 4.10
C CYS A 245 28.36 13.23 3.72
N LYS A 246 29.27 13.56 4.64
CA LYS A 246 30.72 13.32 4.46
C LYS A 246 31.06 11.84 4.26
N PHE A 247 30.33 10.93 4.91
CA PHE A 247 30.58 9.49 4.87
C PHE A 247 29.57 8.81 3.96
N ARG A 248 30.04 8.01 3.00
CA ARG A 248 29.23 7.32 2.00
C ARG A 248 28.17 6.39 2.61
N ASN A 249 28.48 5.75 3.74
CA ASN A 249 27.56 4.82 4.43
C ASN A 249 27.10 5.42 5.77
N CYS A 250 26.80 6.73 5.80
CA CYS A 250 26.31 7.40 6.99
C CYS A 250 24.93 6.86 7.37
N ASN A 251 24.78 6.33 8.59
CA ASN A 251 23.49 5.93 9.14
C ASN A 251 22.85 7.07 9.96
N HIS A 252 23.44 8.27 9.94
CA HIS A 252 22.90 9.48 10.55
C HIS A 252 22.70 9.39 12.08
N ILE A 253 23.40 8.49 12.77
CA ILE A 253 23.23 8.21 14.21
C ILE A 253 24.37 8.83 15.01
N LYS A 254 25.61 8.34 14.82
CA LYS A 254 26.77 8.75 15.61
C LYS A 254 27.84 9.49 14.80
N GLU A 255 27.68 9.53 13.48
CA GLU A 255 28.69 10.08 12.58
C GLU A 255 28.87 11.60 12.81
N PRO A 256 30.13 12.05 12.89
CA PRO A 256 30.41 13.48 13.02
C PRO A 256 30.14 14.22 11.71
N ASN A 257 29.71 15.47 11.79
CA ASN A 257 29.40 16.33 10.62
C ASN A 257 28.37 15.69 9.67
N CYS A 258 27.37 15.00 10.21
CA CYS A 258 26.27 14.43 9.47
C CYS A 258 25.31 15.51 9.00
N ASN A 259 25.08 15.63 7.67
CA ASN A 259 24.15 16.63 7.16
C ASN A 259 22.70 16.40 7.59
N VAL A 260 22.24 15.15 7.67
CA VAL A 260 20.88 14.84 8.16
C VAL A 260 20.68 15.38 9.58
N LYS A 261 21.65 15.20 10.49
CA LYS A 261 21.55 15.77 11.85
C LYS A 261 21.57 17.32 11.85
N HIS A 262 22.36 17.90 10.97
CA HIS A 262 22.34 19.36 10.79
C HIS A 262 20.97 19.85 10.30
N GLN A 263 20.36 19.17 9.32
CA GLN A 263 19.02 19.51 8.81
C GLN A 263 17.92 19.30 9.87
N LEU A 264 18.08 18.33 10.76
CA LEU A 264 17.23 18.16 11.94
C LEU A 264 17.36 19.35 12.90
N GLU A 265 18.59 19.77 13.21
CA GLU A 265 18.87 20.91 14.13
C GLU A 265 18.29 22.23 13.64
N ILE A 266 18.29 22.47 12.33
CA ILE A 266 17.73 23.69 11.72
C ILE A 266 16.24 23.57 11.33
N GLY A 267 15.59 22.42 11.65
CA GLY A 267 14.15 22.23 11.50
C GLY A 267 13.67 21.84 10.09
N ASN A 268 14.56 21.48 9.17
CA ASN A 268 14.20 20.99 7.84
C ASN A 268 13.75 19.51 7.85
N ILE A 269 14.08 18.78 8.91
CA ILE A 269 13.59 17.43 9.19
C ILE A 269 12.79 17.52 10.50
N ALA A 270 11.55 17.02 10.48
CA ALA A 270 10.73 16.98 11.67
C ALA A 270 11.29 15.97 12.70
N GLN A 271 11.37 16.39 13.98
CA GLN A 271 11.95 15.56 15.05
C GLN A 271 11.31 14.16 15.11
N PHE A 272 9.97 14.06 15.06
CA PHE A 272 9.27 12.79 15.16
C PHE A 272 9.63 11.82 14.01
N ARG A 273 9.92 12.33 12.81
CA ARG A 273 10.33 11.53 11.66
C ARG A 273 11.70 10.89 11.90
N TYR A 274 12.64 11.68 12.41
CA TYR A 274 13.96 11.19 12.78
C TYR A 274 13.88 10.18 13.93
N ASP A 275 13.03 10.42 14.94
CA ASP A 275 12.80 9.52 16.06
C ASP A 275 12.23 8.16 15.59
N HIS A 276 11.26 8.19 14.64
CA HIS A 276 10.70 6.96 14.05
C HIS A 276 11.74 6.20 13.22
N TYR A 277 12.61 6.90 12.51
CA TYR A 277 13.75 6.29 11.84
C TYR A 277 14.64 5.55 12.83
N LEU A 278 15.05 6.20 13.92
CA LEU A 278 15.90 5.59 14.96
C LEU A 278 15.21 4.38 15.62
N GLN A 279 13.92 4.46 15.87
CA GLN A 279 13.16 3.34 16.43
C GLN A 279 13.16 2.13 15.50
N LEU A 280 12.88 2.34 14.20
CA LEU A 280 12.91 1.28 13.19
C LEU A 280 14.31 0.70 13.02
N PHE A 281 15.33 1.53 12.95
CA PHE A 281 16.73 1.10 12.87
C PHE A 281 17.10 0.21 14.04
N ASN A 282 16.76 0.59 15.27
CA ASN A 282 17.03 -0.20 16.47
C ASN A 282 16.21 -1.49 16.49
N GLU A 283 14.93 -1.44 16.10
CA GLU A 283 14.07 -2.63 16.02
C GLU A 283 14.66 -3.68 15.08
N ILE A 284 15.07 -3.26 13.88
CA ILE A 284 15.62 -4.16 12.87
C ILE A 284 17.01 -4.63 13.25
N SER A 285 17.86 -3.76 13.82
CA SER A 285 19.20 -4.13 14.31
C SER A 285 19.17 -5.16 15.43
N ASN A 286 18.13 -5.16 16.26
CA ASN A 286 17.98 -6.08 17.38
C ASN A 286 17.23 -7.36 17.01
N ARG A 287 16.83 -7.54 15.76
CA ARG A 287 16.25 -8.82 15.32
C ARG A 287 17.33 -9.89 15.43
N LYS A 288 17.04 -10.92 16.20
CA LYS A 288 17.83 -12.15 16.16
C LYS A 288 17.58 -12.79 14.81
N ASP A 289 18.64 -13.11 14.07
CA ASP A 289 18.55 -13.93 12.87
C ASP A 289 17.71 -15.16 13.22
N ARG A 290 16.54 -15.26 12.64
CA ARG A 290 15.74 -16.49 12.75
C ARG A 290 16.33 -17.48 11.76
N TYR A 291 17.28 -18.28 12.26
CA TYR A 291 17.78 -19.48 11.59
C TYR A 291 16.69 -20.56 11.53
#